data_6d012503a8191d9ea92ec23f54d1c0b5
#
_entry.id   6d012503a8191d9ea92ec23f54d1c0b5
#
_cell.length_a   1.000
_cell.length_b   1.000
_cell.length_c   1.000
_cell.angle_alpha   90.00
_cell.angle_beta   90.00
_cell.angle_gamma   90.00
#
_symmetry.space_group_name_H-M   'P 1'
#
loop_
_entity.id
_entity.type
_entity.pdbx_description
1 polymer ?
#
loop_
_entity_poly.entity_id
_entity_poly.type
_entity_poly.pdbx_seq_one_letter_code
_entity_poly.pdbx_strand_id
1 'polypeptide(L)'
;MSFFCRAVVYLLLALPAVAHSQAFAKITIRPASAADPRNMRMQVLPNGDLIANAVPVIMLLSYAYDVPVDPSPRLSPLPDWTIRERYDIEGKGIANAITPSLQGSDSRSRSQPKIRGLLADRFRLAMRVENKTMSVYALTVASSGPKLQNSALTDKECTFDTDPQGCHNFVPGFGHPLNAKAIDMDDLAHYIANWTDLPVVNHTSLSGLFTVNTEGWFPMRLPPPPPHAPPDANHFAGLPTIFTVLSKLGLELNRQQDILPIYTVKRIERPATN
;
A
#
# COMPACT_ATOMS: atom_id res chain seq x y z
N MET A 1 -21.81 29.56 -63.72
CA MET A 1 -22.52 29.43 -62.44
C MET A 1 -21.69 28.47 -61.54
N SER A 2 -20.83 29.06 -60.68
CA SER A 2 -19.91 28.29 -59.83
C SER A 2 -20.51 28.25 -58.43
N PHE A 3 -20.83 27.03 -57.95
CA PHE A 3 -21.27 26.81 -56.58
C PHE A 3 -20.05 26.57 -55.68
N PHE A 4 -19.73 27.53 -54.82
CA PHE A 4 -18.78 27.37 -53.74
C PHE A 4 -19.44 26.64 -52.58
N CYS A 5 -19.06 25.38 -52.34
CA CYS A 5 -19.47 24.62 -51.17
C CYS A 5 -18.52 25.01 -49.99
N ARG A 6 -19.02 25.78 -49.03
CA ARG A 6 -18.33 26.09 -47.78
C ARG A 6 -18.45 24.91 -46.81
N ALA A 7 -17.37 24.16 -46.67
CA ALA A 7 -17.27 23.13 -45.60
C ALA A 7 -17.05 23.85 -44.27
N VAL A 8 -18.01 23.73 -43.35
CA VAL A 8 -17.89 24.15 -41.95
C VAL A 8 -17.26 23.02 -41.17
N VAL A 9 -15.98 23.20 -40.79
CA VAL A 9 -15.28 22.27 -39.93
C VAL A 9 -15.67 22.56 -38.48
N TYR A 10 -16.47 21.67 -37.87
CA TYR A 10 -16.73 21.70 -36.43
C TYR A 10 -15.52 21.16 -35.67
N LEU A 11 -14.79 22.06 -35.04
CA LEU A 11 -13.72 21.71 -34.10
C LEU A 11 -14.39 21.23 -32.77
N LEU A 12 -14.54 19.93 -32.61
CA LEU A 12 -14.96 19.33 -31.34
C LEU A 12 -13.84 19.51 -30.31
N LEU A 13 -13.97 20.52 -29.45
CA LEU A 13 -13.18 20.66 -28.23
C LEU A 13 -13.53 19.50 -27.29
N ALA A 14 -12.71 18.47 -27.28
CA ALA A 14 -12.75 17.43 -26.27
C ALA A 14 -12.33 18.05 -24.92
N LEU A 15 -13.33 18.40 -24.09
CA LEU A 15 -13.10 18.73 -22.69
C LEU A 15 -12.50 17.48 -22.02
N PRO A 16 -11.37 17.59 -21.29
CA PRO A 16 -10.86 16.48 -20.53
C PRO A 16 -11.93 16.11 -19.49
N ALA A 17 -12.43 14.88 -19.56
CA ALA A 17 -13.26 14.30 -18.51
C ALA A 17 -12.43 14.33 -17.21
N VAL A 18 -12.78 15.25 -16.30
CA VAL A 18 -12.24 15.25 -14.94
C VAL A 18 -12.77 13.97 -14.32
N ALA A 19 -11.90 12.95 -14.29
CA ALA A 19 -12.18 11.75 -13.52
C ALA A 19 -12.39 12.21 -12.07
N HIS A 20 -13.63 12.19 -11.62
CA HIS A 20 -13.98 12.44 -10.23
C HIS A 20 -13.30 11.32 -9.44
N SER A 21 -12.15 11.61 -8.85
CA SER A 21 -11.55 10.72 -7.86
C SER A 21 -12.60 10.48 -6.79
N GLN A 22 -12.73 9.24 -6.34
CA GLN A 22 -13.66 8.89 -5.26
C GLN A 22 -13.16 9.58 -3.98
N ALA A 23 -13.55 10.83 -3.77
CA ALA A 23 -13.12 11.65 -2.65
C ALA A 23 -13.81 11.20 -1.36
N PHE A 24 -13.20 11.48 -0.22
CA PHE A 24 -13.91 11.42 1.06
C PHE A 24 -14.93 12.54 1.15
N ALA A 25 -16.09 12.26 1.76
CA ALA A 25 -17.13 13.28 1.98
C ALA A 25 -16.66 14.38 2.94
N LYS A 26 -15.83 13.99 3.92
CA LYS A 26 -15.21 14.88 4.90
C LYS A 26 -13.84 14.36 5.27
N ILE A 27 -12.87 15.25 5.39
CA ILE A 27 -11.51 14.94 5.85
C ILE A 27 -11.14 15.89 6.98
N THR A 28 -10.66 15.34 8.09
CA THR A 28 -10.03 16.08 9.18
C THR A 28 -8.58 15.66 9.28
N ILE A 29 -7.64 16.61 9.36
CA ILE A 29 -6.22 16.37 9.52
C ILE A 29 -5.70 17.23 10.66
N ARG A 30 -5.03 16.61 11.63
CA ARG A 30 -4.41 17.27 12.77
C ARG A 30 -2.98 16.78 12.94
N PRO A 31 -2.02 17.64 13.33
CA PRO A 31 -0.72 17.17 13.79
C PRO A 31 -0.94 16.24 14.99
N ALA A 32 -0.35 15.06 14.96
CA ALA A 32 -0.37 14.18 16.11
C ALA A 32 0.53 14.76 17.20
N SER A 33 0.08 14.77 18.45
CA SER A 33 0.95 15.04 19.61
C SER A 33 2.07 14.02 19.64
N ALA A 34 3.25 14.36 20.25
CA ALA A 34 4.44 13.51 20.29
C ALA A 34 4.06 12.07 20.67
N ALA A 35 3.81 11.25 19.65
CA ALA A 35 3.06 10.04 19.79
C ALA A 35 4.01 8.90 20.12
N ASP A 36 3.58 8.09 21.05
CA ASP A 36 4.14 6.76 21.23
C ASP A 36 4.06 6.01 19.88
N PRO A 37 5.20 5.58 19.29
CA PRO A 37 5.19 4.85 18.02
C PRO A 37 4.28 3.60 18.03
N ARG A 38 3.98 3.08 19.21
CA ARG A 38 3.06 1.95 19.42
C ARG A 38 1.62 2.24 19.05
N ASN A 39 1.23 3.52 18.97
CA ASN A 39 -0.12 3.95 18.59
C ASN A 39 -0.25 4.27 17.09
N MET A 40 0.83 4.09 16.32
CA MET A 40 0.82 4.34 14.89
C MET A 40 -0.05 3.29 14.17
N ARG A 41 -1.12 3.77 13.52
CA ARG A 41 -2.10 2.89 12.87
C ARG A 41 -2.76 3.58 11.69
N MET A 42 -2.95 2.83 10.62
CA MET A 42 -3.77 3.23 9.47
C MET A 42 -4.71 2.09 9.09
N GLN A 43 -5.99 2.42 8.94
CA GLN A 43 -7.01 1.46 8.53
C GLN A 43 -8.04 2.12 7.63
N VAL A 44 -8.43 1.42 6.58
CA VAL A 44 -9.60 1.76 5.76
C VAL A 44 -10.70 0.77 6.11
N LEU A 45 -11.83 1.30 6.56
CA LEU A 45 -12.97 0.49 6.99
C LEU A 45 -13.81 0.01 5.79
N PRO A 46 -14.62 -1.05 5.94
CA PRO A 46 -15.48 -1.56 4.87
C PRO A 46 -16.48 -0.53 4.33
N ASN A 47 -16.92 0.42 5.17
CA ASN A 47 -17.76 1.55 4.75
C ASN A 47 -16.98 2.63 3.98
N GLY A 48 -15.67 2.44 3.78
CA GLY A 48 -14.78 3.34 3.09
C GLY A 48 -14.26 4.51 3.91
N ASP A 49 -14.49 4.54 5.23
CA ASP A 49 -13.86 5.50 6.13
C ASP A 49 -12.35 5.20 6.26
N LEU A 50 -11.55 6.25 6.39
CA LEU A 50 -10.13 6.17 6.73
C LEU A 50 -9.94 6.62 8.18
N ILE A 51 -9.22 5.82 8.96
CA ILE A 51 -8.74 6.18 10.29
C ILE A 51 -7.22 5.99 10.29
N ALA A 52 -6.49 7.06 10.57
CA ALA A 52 -5.05 7.03 10.68
C ALA A 52 -4.62 7.82 11.92
N ASN A 53 -3.93 7.14 12.84
CA ASN A 53 -3.47 7.72 14.10
C ASN A 53 -1.94 7.80 14.08
N ALA A 54 -1.41 8.99 14.32
CA ALA A 54 0.03 9.27 14.40
C ALA A 54 0.84 8.75 13.20
N VAL A 55 0.29 8.80 11.98
CA VAL A 55 0.95 8.28 10.77
C VAL A 55 1.78 9.35 10.08
N PRO A 56 3.00 9.03 9.62
CA PRO A 56 3.74 9.87 8.70
C PRO A 56 3.16 9.79 7.29
N VAL A 57 3.34 10.83 6.49
CA VAL A 57 2.78 10.91 5.13
C VAL A 57 3.33 9.81 4.22
N ILE A 58 4.56 9.34 4.46
CA ILE A 58 5.15 8.22 3.71
C ILE A 58 4.30 6.95 3.80
N MET A 59 3.60 6.69 4.91
CA MET A 59 2.69 5.54 5.02
C MET A 59 1.47 5.68 4.12
N LEU A 60 0.91 6.89 4.01
CA LEU A 60 -0.18 7.14 3.06
C LEU A 60 0.27 6.95 1.62
N LEU A 61 1.48 7.43 1.28
CA LEU A 61 2.08 7.25 -0.04
C LEU A 61 2.34 5.77 -0.32
N SER A 62 2.94 5.06 0.64
CA SER A 62 3.20 3.63 0.55
C SER A 62 1.93 2.84 0.22
N TYR A 63 0.88 3.09 0.97
CA TYR A 63 -0.41 2.45 0.75
C TYR A 63 -1.05 2.83 -0.59
N ALA A 64 -1.10 4.14 -0.91
CA ALA A 64 -1.80 4.66 -2.08
C ALA A 64 -1.16 4.24 -3.41
N TYR A 65 0.15 4.04 -3.43
CA TYR A 65 0.94 3.80 -4.64
C TYR A 65 1.65 2.45 -4.65
N ASP A 66 1.39 1.63 -3.65
CA ASP A 66 1.99 0.30 -3.49
C ASP A 66 3.52 0.31 -3.65
N VAL A 67 4.13 1.16 -2.84
CA VAL A 67 5.59 1.28 -2.74
C VAL A 67 6.02 1.02 -1.29
N PRO A 68 7.18 0.39 -1.05
CA PRO A 68 7.70 0.22 0.30
C PRO A 68 7.85 1.54 1.07
N VAL A 69 7.69 1.49 2.39
CA VAL A 69 7.88 2.67 3.28
C VAL A 69 9.34 3.11 3.29
N ASP A 70 10.28 2.17 3.24
CA ASP A 70 11.71 2.44 3.10
C ASP A 70 12.07 2.98 1.71
N PRO A 71 13.24 3.61 1.54
CA PRO A 71 13.66 4.13 0.25
C PRO A 71 13.43 3.11 -0.87
N SER A 72 12.53 3.44 -1.76
CA SER A 72 12.15 2.58 -2.89
C SER A 72 12.71 3.16 -4.18
N PRO A 73 13.30 2.33 -5.08
CA PRO A 73 13.70 2.81 -6.41
C PRO A 73 12.50 3.27 -7.25
N ARG A 74 11.27 2.98 -6.81
CA ARG A 74 10.04 3.36 -7.48
C ARG A 74 9.48 4.72 -7.04
N LEU A 75 10.04 5.33 -5.99
CA LEU A 75 9.60 6.63 -5.48
C LEU A 75 10.81 7.56 -5.36
N SER A 76 10.72 8.75 -5.95
CA SER A 76 11.77 9.76 -5.81
C SER A 76 11.93 10.22 -4.35
N PRO A 77 13.11 10.77 -3.97
CA PRO A 77 13.31 11.28 -2.64
C PRO A 77 12.19 12.26 -2.23
N LEU A 78 11.80 12.18 -0.98
CA LEU A 78 10.78 12.99 -0.35
C LEU A 78 11.39 13.99 0.64
N PRO A 79 10.73 15.12 0.92
CA PRO A 79 11.13 15.98 2.01
C PRO A 79 11.08 15.25 3.36
N ASP A 80 12.05 15.49 4.24
CA ASP A 80 12.19 14.84 5.55
C ASP A 80 10.92 14.87 6.40
N TRP A 81 10.14 15.94 6.32
CA TRP A 81 8.92 16.07 7.10
C TRP A 81 7.89 14.99 6.79
N THR A 82 7.86 14.44 5.58
CA THR A 82 6.93 13.37 5.18
C THR A 82 7.17 12.07 5.94
N ILE A 83 8.36 11.90 6.49
CA ILE A 83 8.79 10.72 7.27
C ILE A 83 8.72 11.02 8.77
N ARG A 84 9.07 12.26 9.17
CA ARG A 84 9.23 12.62 10.59
C ARG A 84 7.97 13.14 11.23
N GLU A 85 7.19 13.96 10.51
CA GLU A 85 5.97 14.53 11.05
C GLU A 85 4.82 13.52 10.99
N ARG A 86 4.01 13.52 12.02
CA ARG A 86 2.90 12.59 12.19
C ARG A 86 1.58 13.32 12.23
N TYR A 87 0.56 12.67 11.70
CA TYR A 87 -0.77 13.23 11.59
C TYR A 87 -1.83 12.22 12.04
N ASP A 88 -2.86 12.76 12.71
CA ASP A 88 -4.13 12.07 12.89
C ASP A 88 -5.05 12.47 11.75
N ILE A 89 -5.57 11.49 11.02
CA ILE A 89 -6.39 11.71 9.83
C ILE A 89 -7.66 10.89 9.94
N GLU A 90 -8.79 11.57 9.83
CA GLU A 90 -10.11 10.96 9.70
C GLU A 90 -10.72 11.33 8.35
N GLY A 91 -11.02 10.32 7.53
CA GLY A 91 -11.72 10.49 6.26
C GLY A 91 -13.06 9.76 6.30
N LYS A 92 -14.16 10.48 6.07
CA LYS A 92 -15.47 9.85 5.96
C LYS A 92 -15.75 9.42 4.52
N GLY A 93 -16.03 8.14 4.31
CA GLY A 93 -16.44 7.62 3.02
C GLY A 93 -17.76 8.23 2.56
N ILE A 94 -17.98 8.26 1.25
CA ILE A 94 -19.29 8.61 0.71
C ILE A 94 -20.18 7.35 0.84
N ALA A 95 -21.24 7.45 1.61
CA ALA A 95 -22.23 6.39 1.68
C ALA A 95 -22.74 6.06 0.26
N ASN A 96 -22.79 4.78 -0.08
CA ASN A 96 -23.20 4.26 -1.40
C ASN A 96 -22.22 4.46 -2.58
N ALA A 97 -21.00 4.87 -2.36
CA ALA A 97 -19.97 4.92 -3.39
C ALA A 97 -19.41 3.53 -3.79
N ILE A 98 -19.99 2.44 -3.30
CA ILE A 98 -19.65 1.08 -3.74
C ILE A 98 -20.34 0.84 -5.08
N THR A 99 -19.63 1.12 -6.16
CA THR A 99 -20.09 0.72 -7.49
C THR A 99 -20.09 -0.81 -7.59
N PRO A 100 -21.17 -1.43 -8.10
CA PRO A 100 -21.25 -2.90 -8.26
C PRO A 100 -20.09 -3.51 -9.06
N SER A 101 -19.43 -2.71 -9.92
CA SER A 101 -18.27 -3.11 -10.73
C SER A 101 -17.00 -3.42 -9.90
N LEU A 102 -16.97 -3.05 -8.62
CA LEU A 102 -15.85 -3.32 -7.71
C LEU A 102 -16.14 -4.49 -6.75
N GLN A 103 -17.25 -5.20 -6.94
CA GLN A 103 -17.50 -6.44 -6.22
C GLN A 103 -16.47 -7.48 -6.66
N GLY A 104 -15.60 -7.90 -5.73
CA GLY A 104 -14.52 -8.86 -5.99
C GLY A 104 -13.12 -8.24 -6.16
N SER A 105 -12.99 -6.91 -6.25
CA SER A 105 -11.68 -6.26 -6.10
C SER A 105 -11.29 -6.25 -4.62
N ASP A 106 -9.99 -6.42 -4.36
CA ASP A 106 -9.45 -6.37 -3.02
C ASP A 106 -9.73 -5.02 -2.33
N SER A 107 -9.67 -5.00 -1.00
CA SER A 107 -9.92 -3.82 -0.16
C SER A 107 -8.96 -2.67 -0.50
N ARG A 108 -7.71 -3.01 -0.84
CA ARG A 108 -6.66 -2.05 -1.19
C ARG A 108 -6.96 -1.33 -2.50
N SER A 109 -7.32 -2.05 -3.56
CA SER A 109 -7.69 -1.47 -4.87
C SER A 109 -8.84 -0.48 -4.76
N ARG A 110 -9.80 -0.73 -3.87
CA ARG A 110 -10.95 0.17 -3.65
C ARG A 110 -10.58 1.45 -2.91
N SER A 111 -9.63 1.36 -1.98
CA SER A 111 -9.28 2.46 -1.08
C SER A 111 -8.13 3.34 -1.58
N GLN A 112 -7.20 2.78 -2.33
CA GLN A 112 -6.05 3.52 -2.89
C GLN A 112 -6.45 4.80 -3.66
N PRO A 113 -7.45 4.80 -4.55
CA PRO A 113 -7.85 6.01 -5.27
C PRO A 113 -8.33 7.13 -4.34
N LYS A 114 -9.02 6.79 -3.24
CA LYS A 114 -9.46 7.77 -2.24
C LYS A 114 -8.29 8.42 -1.52
N ILE A 115 -7.29 7.61 -1.14
CA ILE A 115 -6.09 8.13 -0.47
C ILE A 115 -5.24 8.95 -1.44
N ARG A 116 -5.15 8.58 -2.73
CA ARG A 116 -4.52 9.43 -3.76
C ARG A 116 -5.21 10.78 -3.87
N GLY A 117 -6.55 10.80 -3.85
CA GLY A 117 -7.35 12.03 -3.82
C GLY A 117 -7.03 12.89 -2.58
N LEU A 118 -7.02 12.27 -1.39
CA LEU A 118 -6.64 12.96 -0.15
C LEU A 118 -5.24 13.58 -0.24
N LEU A 119 -4.26 12.83 -0.76
CA LEU A 119 -2.89 13.33 -0.92
C LEU A 119 -2.82 14.51 -1.91
N ALA A 120 -3.54 14.42 -3.04
CA ALA A 120 -3.59 15.50 -4.03
C ALA A 120 -4.25 16.75 -3.45
N ASP A 121 -5.38 16.61 -2.76
CA ASP A 121 -6.19 17.72 -2.29
C ASP A 121 -5.59 18.40 -1.06
N ARG A 122 -5.16 17.60 -0.08
CA ARG A 122 -4.77 18.11 1.24
C ARG A 122 -3.27 18.33 1.38
N PHE A 123 -2.45 17.53 0.69
CA PHE A 123 -0.99 17.63 0.70
C PHE A 123 -0.43 18.20 -0.61
N ARG A 124 -1.30 18.63 -1.55
CA ARG A 124 -0.92 19.19 -2.84
C ARG A 124 0.05 18.29 -3.62
N LEU A 125 -0.11 16.97 -3.44
CA LEU A 125 0.74 16.01 -4.11
C LEU A 125 0.54 16.07 -5.62
N ALA A 126 1.64 16.30 -6.33
CA ALA A 126 1.72 16.19 -7.78
C ALA A 126 2.88 15.26 -8.14
N MET A 127 2.60 14.26 -8.97
CA MET A 127 3.59 13.26 -9.40
C MET A 127 3.60 13.08 -10.92
N ARG A 128 4.78 12.79 -11.44
CA ARG A 128 4.95 12.19 -12.77
C ARG A 128 5.06 10.68 -12.60
N VAL A 129 4.34 9.94 -13.40
CA VAL A 129 4.34 8.48 -13.41
C VAL A 129 4.92 8.01 -14.74
N GLU A 130 5.88 7.10 -14.69
CA GLU A 130 6.50 6.46 -15.84
C GLU A 130 6.54 4.96 -15.61
N ASN A 131 6.10 4.18 -16.57
CA ASN A 131 6.25 2.73 -16.51
C ASN A 131 7.66 2.33 -16.97
N LYS A 132 8.37 1.54 -16.15
CA LYS A 132 9.71 1.03 -16.48
C LYS A 132 9.81 -0.46 -16.21
N THR A 133 10.48 -1.17 -17.10
CA THR A 133 10.88 -2.56 -16.87
C THR A 133 11.96 -2.59 -15.80
N MET A 134 11.74 -3.41 -14.76
CA MET A 134 12.70 -3.58 -13.68
C MET A 134 12.65 -4.97 -13.10
N SER A 135 13.72 -5.38 -12.42
CA SER A 135 13.74 -6.66 -11.69
C SER A 135 12.80 -6.62 -10.51
N VAL A 136 12.01 -7.67 -10.36
CA VAL A 136 11.08 -7.88 -9.25
C VAL A 136 11.18 -9.30 -8.73
N TYR A 137 10.58 -9.55 -7.56
CA TYR A 137 10.17 -10.88 -7.15
C TYR A 137 8.68 -11.06 -7.47
N ALA A 138 8.34 -12.03 -8.33
CA ALA A 138 6.97 -12.48 -8.49
C ALA A 138 6.62 -13.45 -7.37
N LEU A 139 5.61 -13.11 -6.56
CA LEU A 139 5.00 -14.01 -5.60
C LEU A 139 4.05 -14.93 -6.36
N THR A 140 4.35 -16.23 -6.41
CA THR A 140 3.60 -17.24 -7.15
C THR A 140 3.22 -18.41 -6.26
N VAL A 141 2.29 -19.23 -6.72
CA VAL A 141 1.96 -20.50 -6.06
C VAL A 141 2.99 -21.55 -6.47
N ALA A 142 3.55 -22.27 -5.50
CA ALA A 142 4.48 -23.35 -5.73
C ALA A 142 3.81 -24.53 -6.48
N SER A 143 4.59 -25.36 -7.15
CA SER A 143 4.08 -26.52 -7.88
C SER A 143 3.30 -27.51 -7.00
N SER A 144 3.60 -27.54 -5.69
CA SER A 144 2.88 -28.35 -4.69
C SER A 144 1.50 -27.82 -4.33
N GLY A 145 1.11 -26.66 -4.88
CA GLY A 145 -0.11 -25.95 -4.52
C GLY A 145 0.00 -25.13 -3.23
N PRO A 146 -0.95 -24.19 -3.00
CA PRO A 146 -0.97 -23.36 -1.82
C PRO A 146 -1.29 -24.19 -0.57
N LYS A 147 -0.60 -23.88 0.53
CA LYS A 147 -0.83 -24.46 1.87
C LYS A 147 -1.35 -23.38 2.83
N LEU A 148 -2.14 -22.46 2.31
CA LEU A 148 -2.73 -21.35 3.05
C LEU A 148 -4.04 -21.78 3.68
N GLN A 149 -4.33 -21.23 4.85
CA GLN A 149 -5.61 -21.40 5.50
C GLN A 149 -6.52 -20.22 5.16
N ASN A 150 -7.72 -20.49 4.66
CA ASN A 150 -8.72 -19.42 4.45
C ASN A 150 -9.04 -18.76 5.80
N SER A 151 -9.15 -17.43 5.78
CA SER A 151 -9.60 -16.70 6.94
C SER A 151 -11.06 -17.02 7.26
N ALA A 152 -11.40 -17.02 8.55
CA ALA A 152 -12.80 -17.05 8.98
C ALA A 152 -13.50 -15.71 8.75
N LEU A 153 -12.74 -14.63 8.49
CA LEU A 153 -13.26 -13.29 8.23
C LEU A 153 -13.37 -13.04 6.74
N THR A 154 -14.37 -12.26 6.37
CA THR A 154 -14.53 -11.68 5.04
C THR A 154 -14.30 -10.17 5.10
N ASP A 155 -14.05 -9.51 3.97
CA ASP A 155 -13.93 -8.04 3.91
C ASP A 155 -15.07 -7.29 4.60
N LYS A 156 -16.27 -7.84 4.61
CA LYS A 156 -17.45 -7.24 5.23
C LYS A 156 -17.40 -7.26 6.75
N GLU A 157 -16.70 -8.22 7.31
CA GLU A 157 -16.56 -8.44 8.76
C GLU A 157 -15.34 -7.73 9.34
N CYS A 158 -14.51 -7.13 8.48
CA CYS A 158 -13.32 -6.38 8.85
C CYS A 158 -13.69 -5.02 9.45
N THR A 159 -14.15 -5.00 10.71
CA THR A 159 -14.52 -3.76 11.40
C THR A 159 -13.46 -3.31 12.39
N PHE A 160 -13.39 -2.01 12.66
CA PHE A 160 -12.44 -1.42 13.61
C PHE A 160 -12.68 -1.90 15.06
N ASP A 161 -13.95 -2.08 15.43
CA ASP A 161 -14.35 -2.36 16.81
C ASP A 161 -14.18 -3.82 17.21
N THR A 162 -14.23 -4.74 16.25
CA THR A 162 -14.20 -6.19 16.52
C THR A 162 -12.78 -6.76 16.59
N ASP A 163 -11.82 -6.15 15.92
CA ASP A 163 -10.42 -6.57 15.98
C ASP A 163 -9.46 -5.40 15.71
N PRO A 164 -8.82 -4.83 16.75
CA PRO A 164 -7.81 -3.78 16.59
C PRO A 164 -6.61 -4.19 15.73
N GLN A 165 -6.35 -5.47 15.58
CA GLN A 165 -5.30 -6.02 14.72
C GLN A 165 -5.83 -6.52 13.38
N GLY A 166 -7.08 -6.28 13.14
CA GLY A 166 -7.97 -6.51 12.01
C GLY A 166 -7.42 -7.04 10.71
N CYS A 167 -8.29 -7.04 9.71
CA CYS A 167 -7.96 -7.44 8.35
C CYS A 167 -6.91 -6.52 7.71
N HIS A 168 -6.20 -7.05 6.73
CA HIS A 168 -5.19 -6.34 5.93
C HIS A 168 -4.02 -5.80 6.78
N ASN A 169 -3.73 -6.45 7.91
CA ASN A 169 -2.69 -6.03 8.82
C ASN A 169 -1.88 -7.21 9.34
N PHE A 170 -0.58 -6.99 9.57
CA PHE A 170 0.33 -7.96 10.13
C PHE A 170 0.64 -7.64 11.58
N VAL A 171 0.67 -8.67 12.42
CA VAL A 171 1.12 -8.55 13.81
C VAL A 171 2.65 -8.47 13.81
N PRO A 172 3.22 -7.37 14.32
CA PRO A 172 4.68 -7.23 14.35
C PRO A 172 5.31 -8.28 15.28
N GLY A 173 6.54 -8.65 14.97
CA GLY A 173 7.30 -9.61 15.76
C GLY A 173 8.77 -9.64 15.37
N PHE A 174 9.56 -10.40 16.11
CA PHE A 174 10.97 -10.56 15.83
C PHE A 174 11.21 -11.25 14.48
N GLY A 175 12.02 -10.63 13.62
CA GLY A 175 12.31 -11.16 12.29
C GLY A 175 11.12 -11.03 11.33
N HIS A 176 10.23 -10.07 11.56
CA HIS A 176 9.09 -9.78 10.66
C HIS A 176 8.24 -10.99 10.30
N PRO A 177 7.69 -11.75 11.27
CA PRO A 177 6.89 -12.92 10.99
C PRO A 177 5.67 -12.57 10.11
N LEU A 178 5.26 -13.50 9.27
CA LEU A 178 4.04 -13.35 8.49
C LEU A 178 2.85 -13.79 9.35
N ASN A 179 2.46 -12.96 10.33
CA ASN A 179 1.37 -13.25 11.24
C ASN A 179 0.20 -12.30 10.98
N ALA A 180 -0.88 -12.87 10.46
CA ALA A 180 -2.08 -12.11 10.12
C ALA A 180 -3.31 -13.01 10.20
N LYS A 181 -4.46 -12.45 10.59
CA LYS A 181 -5.73 -13.17 10.68
C LYS A 181 -6.49 -13.20 9.36
N ALA A 182 -6.39 -12.12 8.59
CA ALA A 182 -7.16 -11.94 7.37
C ALA A 182 -6.45 -10.96 6.42
N ILE A 183 -5.64 -11.48 5.53
CA ILE A 183 -4.92 -10.73 4.50
C ILE A 183 -5.16 -11.35 3.13
N ASP A 184 -5.12 -10.52 2.10
CA ASP A 184 -5.01 -10.99 0.72
C ASP A 184 -3.54 -11.13 0.27
N MET A 185 -3.34 -11.59 -0.96
CA MET A 185 -1.99 -11.81 -1.48
C MET A 185 -1.29 -10.50 -1.88
N ASP A 186 -2.02 -9.42 -2.10
CA ASP A 186 -1.44 -8.10 -2.35
C ASP A 186 -0.91 -7.49 -1.04
N ASP A 187 -1.61 -7.69 0.08
CA ASP A 187 -1.10 -7.35 1.41
C ASP A 187 0.19 -8.09 1.72
N LEU A 188 0.21 -9.39 1.42
CA LEU A 188 1.40 -10.22 1.63
C LEU A 188 2.58 -9.76 0.79
N ALA A 189 2.37 -9.51 -0.50
CA ALA A 189 3.41 -9.00 -1.40
C ALA A 189 3.94 -7.65 -0.93
N HIS A 190 3.03 -6.72 -0.56
CA HIS A 190 3.39 -5.41 -0.06
C HIS A 190 4.18 -5.48 1.26
N TYR A 191 3.76 -6.33 2.20
CA TYR A 191 4.46 -6.51 3.47
C TYR A 191 5.89 -7.02 3.25
N ILE A 192 6.06 -8.06 2.43
CA ILE A 192 7.38 -8.64 2.11
C ILE A 192 8.27 -7.62 1.40
N ALA A 193 7.71 -6.81 0.48
CA ALA A 193 8.44 -5.80 -0.27
C ALA A 193 9.16 -4.75 0.60
N ASN A 194 8.69 -4.52 1.84
CA ASN A 194 9.38 -3.61 2.76
C ASN A 194 10.75 -4.12 3.20
N TRP A 195 10.99 -5.42 3.12
CA TRP A 195 12.17 -6.08 3.68
C TRP A 195 13.01 -6.83 2.65
N THR A 196 12.59 -6.86 1.38
CA THR A 196 13.32 -7.46 0.26
C THR A 196 14.13 -6.42 -0.51
N ASP A 197 15.18 -6.85 -1.21
CA ASP A 197 16.05 -6.00 -2.05
C ASP A 197 15.37 -5.57 -3.36
N LEU A 198 14.35 -6.30 -3.81
CA LEU A 198 13.55 -6.00 -5.00
C LEU A 198 12.07 -5.80 -4.62
N PRO A 199 11.30 -5.06 -5.43
CA PRO A 199 9.85 -5.03 -5.30
C PRO A 199 9.26 -6.43 -5.40
N VAL A 200 8.15 -6.68 -4.69
CA VAL A 200 7.39 -7.93 -4.80
C VAL A 200 6.07 -7.64 -5.49
N VAL A 201 5.71 -8.48 -6.46
CA VAL A 201 4.47 -8.37 -7.24
C VAL A 201 3.66 -9.65 -7.07
N ASN A 202 2.38 -9.53 -6.77
CA ASN A 202 1.49 -10.66 -6.64
C ASN A 202 1.12 -11.26 -8.01
N HIS A 203 1.55 -12.49 -8.26
CA HIS A 203 1.20 -13.31 -9.43
C HIS A 203 0.56 -14.64 -9.02
N THR A 204 0.01 -14.72 -7.81
CA THR A 204 -0.57 -15.97 -7.30
C THR A 204 -1.91 -16.32 -7.93
N SER A 205 -2.66 -15.34 -8.39
CA SER A 205 -4.06 -15.46 -8.81
C SER A 205 -5.00 -16.01 -7.71
N LEU A 206 -4.55 -16.03 -6.44
CA LEU A 206 -5.38 -16.42 -5.31
C LEU A 206 -6.26 -15.25 -4.88
N SER A 207 -7.51 -15.54 -4.57
CA SER A 207 -8.51 -14.57 -4.13
C SER A 207 -9.05 -14.91 -2.74
N GLY A 208 -9.55 -13.90 -2.04
CA GLY A 208 -10.07 -14.02 -0.68
C GLY A 208 -9.04 -13.69 0.40
N LEU A 209 -9.44 -13.83 1.65
CA LEU A 209 -8.60 -13.56 2.80
C LEU A 209 -8.04 -14.85 3.39
N PHE A 210 -6.79 -14.77 3.83
CA PHE A 210 -6.05 -15.90 4.39
C PHE A 210 -5.57 -15.57 5.81
N THR A 211 -5.58 -16.59 6.66
CA THR A 211 -4.86 -16.56 7.94
C THR A 211 -3.45 -17.10 7.70
N VAL A 212 -2.46 -16.34 8.12
CA VAL A 212 -1.05 -16.71 8.01
C VAL A 212 -0.40 -16.61 9.39
N ASN A 213 0.38 -17.62 9.73
CA ASN A 213 1.16 -17.63 10.97
C ASN A 213 2.50 -18.34 10.71
N THR A 214 3.60 -17.58 10.78
CA THR A 214 4.94 -18.11 10.53
C THR A 214 5.92 -17.68 11.60
N GLU A 215 7.08 -18.32 11.60
CA GLU A 215 8.26 -17.78 12.25
C GLU A 215 8.77 -16.49 11.57
N GLY A 216 9.66 -15.78 12.24
CA GLY A 216 10.40 -14.68 11.66
C GLY A 216 11.37 -15.15 10.58
N TRP A 217 11.84 -14.24 9.75
CA TRP A 217 12.80 -14.52 8.69
C TRP A 217 13.88 -13.45 8.62
N PHE A 218 15.00 -13.77 7.98
CA PHE A 218 16.12 -12.88 7.81
C PHE A 218 15.80 -11.81 6.75
N PRO A 219 15.69 -10.51 7.12
CA PRO A 219 15.42 -9.43 6.17
C PRO A 219 16.57 -9.28 5.17
N MET A 220 16.26 -9.04 3.89
CA MET A 220 17.28 -8.75 2.87
C MET A 220 17.79 -7.31 2.96
N ARG A 221 16.97 -6.42 3.56
CA ARG A 221 17.39 -5.07 3.94
C ARG A 221 17.42 -4.98 5.45
N LEU A 222 18.54 -4.61 5.99
CA LEU A 222 18.68 -4.32 7.40
C LEU A 222 18.66 -2.81 7.59
N PRO A 223 17.94 -2.29 8.57
CA PRO A 223 18.10 -0.90 8.97
C PRO A 223 19.55 -0.69 9.42
N PRO A 224 20.11 0.52 9.28
CA PRO A 224 21.42 0.82 9.80
C PRO A 224 21.45 0.51 11.31
N PRO A 225 22.53 -0.12 11.81
CA PRO A 225 22.63 -0.43 13.23
C PRO A 225 22.53 0.84 14.06
N PRO A 226 21.89 0.78 15.24
CA PRO A 226 21.83 1.93 16.12
C PRO A 226 23.25 2.40 16.47
N PRO A 227 23.46 3.71 16.71
CA PRO A 227 24.73 4.22 17.19
C PRO A 227 25.16 3.43 18.43
N HIS A 228 26.39 2.92 18.44
CA HIS A 228 26.95 2.09 19.50
C HIS A 228 26.46 0.63 19.59
N ALA A 229 25.81 0.10 18.57
CA ALA A 229 25.52 -1.34 18.51
C ALA A 229 26.84 -2.14 18.47
N PRO A 230 26.96 -3.25 19.21
CA PRO A 230 28.11 -4.15 19.11
C PRO A 230 28.28 -4.63 17.65
N PRO A 231 29.53 -4.79 17.14
CA PRO A 231 29.75 -5.23 15.74
C PRO A 231 29.12 -6.57 15.39
N ASP A 232 28.87 -7.41 16.39
CA ASP A 232 28.38 -8.78 16.24
C ASP A 232 26.89 -8.95 16.48
N ALA A 233 26.15 -7.84 16.66
CA ALA A 233 24.72 -7.87 16.95
C ALA A 233 23.87 -8.19 15.70
N ASN A 234 24.19 -9.26 14.97
CA ASN A 234 23.25 -9.80 13.97
C ASN A 234 22.14 -10.56 14.69
N HIS A 235 21.19 -9.81 15.24
CA HIS A 235 20.05 -10.35 15.97
C HIS A 235 19.19 -11.33 15.14
N PHE A 236 19.34 -11.34 13.82
CA PHE A 236 18.61 -12.19 12.90
C PHE A 236 19.38 -13.48 12.51
N ALA A 237 20.60 -13.66 13.03
CA ALA A 237 21.37 -14.87 12.76
C ALA A 237 20.58 -16.12 13.20
N GLY A 238 20.47 -17.09 12.31
CA GLY A 238 19.72 -18.33 12.55
C GLY A 238 18.26 -18.31 12.12
N LEU A 239 17.71 -17.14 11.72
CA LEU A 239 16.38 -17.12 11.11
C LEU A 239 16.42 -17.68 9.69
N PRO A 240 15.34 -18.36 9.23
CA PRO A 240 15.23 -18.82 7.86
C PRO A 240 15.17 -17.65 6.88
N THR A 241 15.39 -17.91 5.60
CA THR A 241 15.15 -16.93 4.54
C THR A 241 13.64 -16.80 4.27
N ILE A 242 13.22 -15.68 3.68
CA ILE A 242 11.83 -15.52 3.24
C ILE A 242 11.40 -16.61 2.24
N PHE A 243 12.32 -17.07 1.39
CA PHE A 243 12.06 -18.19 0.45
C PHE A 243 11.67 -19.47 1.19
N THR A 244 12.38 -19.78 2.29
CA THR A 244 12.07 -20.94 3.14
C THR A 244 10.70 -20.80 3.81
N VAL A 245 10.40 -19.61 4.33
CA VAL A 245 9.12 -19.34 5.01
C VAL A 245 7.96 -19.48 4.02
N LEU A 246 8.06 -18.88 2.83
CA LEU A 246 7.01 -18.94 1.81
C LEU A 246 6.82 -20.36 1.27
N SER A 247 7.89 -21.14 1.12
CA SER A 247 7.76 -22.53 0.65
C SER A 247 6.91 -23.40 1.59
N LYS A 248 6.93 -23.13 2.90
CA LYS A 248 6.04 -23.79 3.88
C LYS A 248 4.57 -23.44 3.66
N LEU A 249 4.29 -22.27 3.10
CA LEU A 249 2.95 -21.82 2.73
C LEU A 249 2.52 -22.26 1.32
N GLY A 250 3.38 -22.99 0.62
CA GLY A 250 3.14 -23.38 -0.78
C GLY A 250 3.22 -22.19 -1.75
N LEU A 251 4.05 -21.21 -1.40
CA LEU A 251 4.31 -20.00 -2.19
C LEU A 251 5.80 -19.89 -2.53
N GLU A 252 6.12 -19.18 -3.59
CA GLU A 252 7.49 -18.94 -4.06
C GLU A 252 7.69 -17.49 -4.46
N LEU A 253 8.95 -17.01 -4.31
CA LEU A 253 9.41 -15.75 -4.89
C LEU A 253 10.35 -16.07 -6.05
N ASN A 254 9.92 -15.72 -7.27
CA ASN A 254 10.69 -15.93 -8.48
C ASN A 254 11.18 -14.60 -9.04
N ARG A 255 12.51 -14.48 -9.24
CA ARG A 255 13.08 -13.27 -9.81
C ARG A 255 12.75 -13.18 -11.30
N GLN A 256 12.16 -12.06 -11.72
CA GLN A 256 11.82 -11.82 -13.12
C GLN A 256 11.87 -10.31 -13.45
N GLN A 257 11.60 -9.98 -14.72
CA GLN A 257 11.39 -8.60 -15.16
C GLN A 257 9.88 -8.33 -15.19
N ASP A 258 9.49 -7.15 -14.69
CA ASP A 258 8.12 -6.70 -14.78
C ASP A 258 8.06 -5.19 -15.07
N ILE A 259 6.93 -4.71 -15.58
CA ILE A 259 6.72 -3.29 -15.87
C ILE A 259 6.01 -2.66 -14.66
N LEU A 260 6.74 -1.83 -13.93
CA LEU A 260 6.21 -1.15 -12.75
C LEU A 260 6.19 0.37 -12.91
N PRO A 261 5.20 1.05 -12.29
CA PRO A 261 5.17 2.50 -12.24
C PRO A 261 6.28 3.03 -11.34
N ILE A 262 7.00 4.02 -11.87
CA ILE A 262 7.99 4.83 -11.14
C ILE A 262 7.36 6.20 -10.89
N TYR A 263 7.41 6.65 -9.66
CA TYR A 263 6.77 7.87 -9.20
C TYR A 263 7.81 8.95 -8.90
N THR A 264 7.77 10.06 -9.67
CA THR A 264 8.60 11.24 -9.41
C THR A 264 7.73 12.33 -8.79
N VAL A 265 7.95 12.62 -7.51
CA VAL A 265 7.24 13.69 -6.82
C VAL A 265 7.71 15.04 -7.36
N LYS A 266 6.79 15.85 -7.87
CA LYS A 266 7.02 17.21 -8.37
C LYS A 266 6.71 18.25 -7.31
N ARG A 267 5.73 17.95 -6.46
CA ARG A 267 5.26 18.83 -5.39
C ARG A 267 4.63 17.99 -4.29
N ILE A 268 4.90 18.34 -3.05
CA ILE A 268 4.16 17.89 -1.86
C ILE A 268 4.29 18.98 -0.78
N GLU A 269 3.21 19.30 -0.10
CA GLU A 269 3.14 20.36 0.90
C GLU A 269 2.52 19.85 2.19
N ARG A 270 2.87 20.47 3.31
CA ARG A 270 2.18 20.23 4.59
C ARG A 270 0.71 20.57 4.46
N PRO A 271 -0.18 19.75 5.06
CA PRO A 271 -1.61 20.04 4.97
C PRO A 271 -1.97 21.27 5.78
N ALA A 272 -2.98 22.01 5.32
CA ALA A 272 -3.67 22.94 6.21
C ALA A 272 -4.38 22.10 7.29
N THR A 273 -4.13 22.43 8.56
CA THR A 273 -4.80 21.80 9.71
C THR A 273 -6.20 22.37 9.87
N ASN A 274 -7.17 21.50 10.14
CA ASN A 274 -8.58 21.86 10.37
C ASN A 274 -8.92 21.66 11.84
#